data_b7c8ec28ed8f9d00fd5b2b46c4328601
#
_entry.id   b7c8ec28ed8f9d00fd5b2b46c4328601
#
_cell.length_a   1.000
_cell.length_b   1.000
_cell.length_c   1.000
_cell.angle_alpha   90.00
_cell.angle_beta   90.00
_cell.angle_gamma   90.00
#
_symmetry.space_group_name_H-M   'P 1'
#
loop_
_entity.id
_entity.type
_entity.pdbx_description
1 polymer ?
#
loop_
_entity_poly.entity_id
_entity_poly.type
_entity_poly.pdbx_seq_one_letter_code
_entity_poly.pdbx_strand_id
1 'polypeptide(L)'
;MIYTITLNPAIDLVIITKKLESNTVNRTENFELQPNGKGVNVSFILKKMGIKNMATGIGGGFTLDYITAGLEEKGIKTKFLKVKEPTRINVFTRVLDQNVEYKEVNPGPEVGQDVQDKFLKYLKDTLKADDTLIISGSFSRGIKAEYLVEIAKITAEKKVKLVIDSSSKVVLDTLEYQPYLLKPNDQELASFFDLNEKLDQKKIIELARKLISAGCQNVLVSLGENGAALINKDHAYFGNAPKIQALNTAGAGDTMLGTFIGEKSKAKSDTAALKSAIAAASDTASRSGLTDFKLEKYLKEIQVSEIK
;
A
#
# COMPACT_ATOMS: atom_id res chain seq x y z
N MET A 1 2.01 -12.47 14.03
CA MET A 1 1.07 -12.49 12.88
C MET A 1 1.15 -11.17 12.13
N ILE A 2 0.85 -11.15 10.80
CA ILE A 2 0.74 -9.89 10.05
C ILE A 2 -0.74 -9.64 9.75
N TYR A 3 -1.21 -8.44 10.07
CA TYR A 3 -2.54 -7.94 9.74
C TYR A 3 -2.42 -6.78 8.75
N THR A 4 -3.30 -6.75 7.74
CA THR A 4 -3.41 -5.59 6.85
C THR A 4 -4.75 -4.91 7.08
N ILE A 5 -4.76 -3.59 7.11
CA ILE A 5 -5.98 -2.78 7.19
C ILE A 5 -6.21 -2.06 5.87
N THR A 6 -7.43 -2.19 5.33
CA THR A 6 -7.94 -1.38 4.23
C THR A 6 -9.22 -0.68 4.67
N LEU A 7 -9.14 0.63 4.93
CA LEU A 7 -10.31 1.41 5.37
C LEU A 7 -11.17 1.92 4.21
N ASN A 8 -10.71 1.75 2.97
CA ASN A 8 -11.43 2.13 1.76
C ASN A 8 -11.15 1.12 0.62
N PRO A 9 -11.52 -0.16 0.80
CA PRO A 9 -11.34 -1.18 -0.23
C PRO A 9 -12.11 -0.81 -1.49
N ALA A 10 -11.78 -1.47 -2.61
CA ALA A 10 -12.42 -1.25 -3.89
C ALA A 10 -12.50 -2.53 -4.72
N ILE A 11 -13.42 -2.59 -5.64
CA ILE A 11 -13.28 -3.40 -6.84
C ILE A 11 -12.75 -2.46 -7.93
N ASP A 12 -11.69 -2.87 -8.63
CA ASP A 12 -11.28 -2.18 -9.84
C ASP A 12 -11.88 -2.90 -11.04
N LEU A 13 -12.75 -2.20 -11.78
CA LEU A 13 -13.29 -2.63 -13.05
C LEU A 13 -12.37 -2.10 -14.15
N VAL A 14 -11.57 -2.98 -14.72
CA VAL A 14 -10.68 -2.66 -15.85
C VAL A 14 -11.41 -2.99 -17.15
N ILE A 15 -11.58 -2.01 -18.02
CA ILE A 15 -12.26 -2.13 -19.30
C ILE A 15 -11.24 -1.88 -20.41
N ILE A 16 -11.23 -2.76 -21.41
CA ILE A 16 -10.44 -2.59 -22.63
C ILE A 16 -11.42 -2.39 -23.79
N THR A 17 -11.29 -1.27 -24.48
CA THR A 17 -12.10 -0.95 -25.64
C THR A 17 -11.21 -0.44 -26.79
N LYS A 18 -11.58 -0.74 -28.02
CA LYS A 18 -10.87 -0.24 -29.18
C LYS A 18 -11.08 1.27 -29.33
N LYS A 19 -12.32 1.72 -29.19
CA LYS A 19 -12.76 3.10 -29.40
C LYS A 19 -13.77 3.49 -28.33
N LEU A 20 -13.78 4.75 -27.93
CA LEU A 20 -14.77 5.32 -27.03
C LEU A 20 -15.32 6.60 -27.65
N GLU A 21 -16.60 6.60 -27.93
CA GLU A 21 -17.32 7.70 -28.58
C GLU A 21 -18.50 8.17 -27.73
N SER A 22 -18.72 9.48 -27.69
CA SER A 22 -19.84 10.07 -26.99
C SER A 22 -21.16 9.80 -27.73
N ASN A 23 -22.26 9.80 -26.97
CA ASN A 23 -23.63 9.68 -27.47
C ASN A 23 -23.92 8.41 -28.30
N THR A 24 -23.17 7.35 -28.11
CA THR A 24 -23.39 6.07 -28.79
C THR A 24 -23.13 4.89 -27.84
N VAL A 25 -23.55 3.70 -28.24
CA VAL A 25 -23.23 2.47 -27.49
C VAL A 25 -21.82 2.01 -27.85
N ASN A 26 -20.91 2.07 -26.90
CA ASN A 26 -19.57 1.54 -27.06
C ASN A 26 -19.55 0.07 -26.61
N ARG A 27 -19.10 -0.82 -27.48
CA ARG A 27 -18.92 -2.25 -27.16
C ARG A 27 -17.46 -2.50 -26.79
N THR A 28 -17.25 -3.03 -25.60
CA THR A 28 -15.91 -3.30 -25.06
C THR A 28 -15.39 -4.65 -25.57
N GLU A 29 -14.08 -4.79 -25.70
CA GLU A 29 -13.45 -6.04 -26.10
C GLU A 29 -13.26 -6.99 -24.93
N ASN A 30 -12.92 -6.43 -23.77
CA ASN A 30 -12.70 -7.20 -22.55
C ASN A 30 -12.97 -6.36 -21.31
N PHE A 31 -13.28 -7.03 -20.22
CA PHE A 31 -13.30 -6.42 -18.90
C PHE A 31 -12.80 -7.41 -17.84
N GLU A 32 -12.28 -6.86 -16.75
CA GLU A 32 -11.81 -7.64 -15.60
C GLU A 32 -12.25 -6.94 -14.32
N LEU A 33 -12.69 -7.72 -13.34
CA LEU A 33 -12.98 -7.26 -11.98
C LEU A 33 -11.86 -7.74 -11.07
N GLN A 34 -11.22 -6.80 -10.40
CA GLN A 34 -10.09 -7.10 -9.50
C GLN A 34 -10.43 -6.67 -8.07
N PRO A 35 -10.37 -7.58 -7.07
CA PRO A 35 -10.38 -7.17 -5.67
C PRO A 35 -9.18 -6.24 -5.43
N ASN A 36 -9.41 -5.04 -4.92
CA ASN A 36 -8.38 -4.03 -4.76
C ASN A 36 -8.52 -3.24 -3.45
N GLY A 37 -7.53 -2.43 -3.21
CA GLY A 37 -7.27 -1.61 -2.04
C GLY A 37 -5.85 -1.85 -1.58
N LYS A 38 -5.13 -0.80 -1.16
CA LYS A 38 -3.70 -0.93 -0.88
C LYS A 38 -3.39 -2.05 0.13
N GLY A 39 -4.12 -2.15 1.25
CA GLY A 39 -3.92 -3.23 2.22
C GLY A 39 -4.34 -4.62 1.68
N VAL A 40 -5.34 -4.69 0.80
CA VAL A 40 -5.73 -5.92 0.08
C VAL A 40 -4.56 -6.38 -0.81
N ASN A 41 -3.96 -5.46 -1.57
CA ASN A 41 -2.81 -5.76 -2.42
C ASN A 41 -1.60 -6.25 -1.59
N VAL A 42 -1.31 -5.58 -0.47
CA VAL A 42 -0.27 -6.04 0.47
C VAL A 42 -0.54 -7.46 0.97
N SER A 43 -1.81 -7.80 1.27
CA SER A 43 -2.19 -9.16 1.67
C SER A 43 -1.91 -10.19 0.57
N PHE A 44 -2.23 -9.90 -0.69
CA PHE A 44 -1.90 -10.77 -1.82
C PHE A 44 -0.40 -10.96 -1.98
N ILE A 45 0.39 -9.90 -1.83
CA ILE A 45 1.86 -9.97 -1.91
C ILE A 45 2.43 -10.86 -0.81
N LEU A 46 2.03 -10.64 0.44
CA LEU A 46 2.46 -11.46 1.58
C LEU A 46 2.11 -12.94 1.36
N LYS A 47 0.91 -13.22 0.84
CA LYS A 47 0.48 -14.58 0.54
C LYS A 47 1.32 -15.23 -0.56
N LYS A 48 1.63 -14.52 -1.65
CA LYS A 48 2.52 -14.97 -2.72
C LYS A 48 3.93 -15.30 -2.20
N MET A 49 4.40 -14.60 -1.15
CA MET A 49 5.67 -14.89 -0.45
C MET A 49 5.58 -16.05 0.54
N GLY A 50 4.43 -16.71 0.66
CA GLY A 50 4.20 -17.80 1.62
C GLY A 50 4.00 -17.34 3.07
N ILE A 51 3.71 -16.06 3.28
CA ILE A 51 3.56 -15.47 4.62
C ILE A 51 2.08 -15.46 5.01
N LYS A 52 1.79 -16.08 6.17
CA LYS A 52 0.45 -16.05 6.76
C LYS A 52 0.10 -14.63 7.19
N ASN A 53 -1.03 -14.13 6.70
CA ASN A 53 -1.55 -12.83 7.06
C ASN A 53 -3.08 -12.86 7.19
N MET A 54 -3.65 -11.78 7.73
CA MET A 54 -5.08 -11.58 7.84
C MET A 54 -5.42 -10.21 7.26
N ALA A 55 -6.28 -10.18 6.25
CA ALA A 55 -6.82 -8.96 5.69
C ALA A 55 -8.01 -8.46 6.53
N THR A 56 -7.94 -7.20 6.95
CA THR A 56 -8.97 -6.57 7.78
C THR A 56 -9.36 -5.20 7.22
N GLY A 57 -10.44 -4.64 7.73
CA GLY A 57 -10.88 -3.30 7.34
C GLY A 57 -12.37 -3.09 7.52
N ILE A 58 -12.89 -2.12 6.80
CA ILE A 58 -14.31 -1.74 6.82
C ILE A 58 -14.80 -1.63 5.38
N GLY A 59 -15.98 -2.19 5.11
CA GLY A 59 -16.61 -2.12 3.79
C GLY A 59 -18.01 -2.73 3.84
N GLY A 60 -18.71 -2.82 2.71
CA GLY A 60 -20.08 -3.33 2.72
C GLY A 60 -20.58 -3.80 1.37
N GLY A 61 -21.79 -4.34 1.38
CA GLY A 61 -22.52 -4.80 0.20
C GLY A 61 -21.86 -5.99 -0.51
N PHE A 62 -22.44 -6.36 -1.64
CA PHE A 62 -21.95 -7.46 -2.48
C PHE A 62 -20.52 -7.25 -2.98
N THR A 63 -20.10 -6.00 -3.08
CA THR A 63 -18.74 -5.63 -3.50
C THR A 63 -17.69 -5.99 -2.45
N LEU A 64 -17.99 -5.86 -1.16
CA LEU A 64 -17.12 -6.38 -0.12
C LEU A 64 -17.09 -7.92 -0.13
N ASP A 65 -18.24 -8.55 -0.33
CA ASP A 65 -18.32 -10.02 -0.41
C ASP A 65 -17.47 -10.55 -1.57
N TYR A 66 -17.43 -9.86 -2.71
CA TYR A 66 -16.54 -10.18 -3.82
C TYR A 66 -15.05 -10.05 -3.44
N ILE A 67 -14.66 -8.97 -2.75
CA ILE A 67 -13.27 -8.74 -2.31
C ILE A 67 -12.84 -9.83 -1.32
N THR A 68 -13.68 -10.13 -0.33
CA THR A 68 -13.36 -11.16 0.67
C THR A 68 -13.29 -12.55 0.05
N ALA A 69 -14.19 -12.89 -0.87
CA ALA A 69 -14.14 -14.16 -1.61
C ALA A 69 -12.83 -14.29 -2.41
N GLY A 70 -12.39 -13.23 -3.09
CA GLY A 70 -11.12 -13.23 -3.83
C GLY A 70 -9.88 -13.39 -2.92
N LEU A 71 -9.91 -12.84 -1.71
CA LEU A 71 -8.87 -13.06 -0.70
C LEU A 71 -8.88 -14.50 -0.17
N GLU A 72 -10.05 -15.02 0.16
CA GLU A 72 -10.24 -16.36 0.73
C GLU A 72 -9.92 -17.47 -0.29
N GLU A 73 -10.24 -17.26 -1.57
CA GLU A 73 -9.83 -18.16 -2.66
C GLU A 73 -8.31 -18.33 -2.72
N LYS A 74 -7.55 -17.27 -2.42
CA LYS A 74 -6.09 -17.34 -2.30
C LYS A 74 -5.62 -17.84 -0.93
N GLY A 75 -6.54 -18.27 -0.05
CA GLY A 75 -6.24 -18.77 1.30
C GLY A 75 -5.73 -17.69 2.25
N ILE A 76 -6.19 -16.45 2.08
CA ILE A 76 -5.97 -15.34 3.01
C ILE A 76 -7.18 -15.25 3.94
N LYS A 77 -6.96 -15.27 5.25
CA LYS A 77 -8.03 -15.07 6.21
C LYS A 77 -8.52 -13.63 6.19
N THR A 78 -9.82 -13.43 6.30
CA THR A 78 -10.43 -12.11 6.28
C THR A 78 -11.21 -11.80 7.55
N LYS A 79 -11.25 -10.53 7.94
CA LYS A 79 -12.14 -10.02 8.99
C LYS A 79 -12.45 -8.55 8.72
N PHE A 80 -13.47 -8.29 7.90
CA PHE A 80 -13.97 -6.94 7.64
C PHE A 80 -15.23 -6.66 8.48
N LEU A 81 -15.32 -5.44 9.02
CA LEU A 81 -16.56 -4.95 9.60
C LEU A 81 -17.45 -4.42 8.48
N LYS A 82 -18.75 -4.80 8.53
CA LYS A 82 -19.68 -4.48 7.47
C LYS A 82 -20.45 -3.19 7.73
N VAL A 83 -20.56 -2.35 6.70
CA VAL A 83 -21.48 -1.21 6.61
C VAL A 83 -22.60 -1.53 5.62
N LYS A 84 -23.67 -0.71 5.60
CA LYS A 84 -24.82 -0.95 4.72
C LYS A 84 -24.51 -0.63 3.26
N GLU A 85 -23.82 0.49 3.01
CA GLU A 85 -23.48 0.92 1.66
C GLU A 85 -22.45 -0.01 1.02
N PRO A 86 -22.52 -0.23 -0.30
CA PRO A 86 -21.55 -1.06 -0.99
C PRO A 86 -20.16 -0.40 -1.00
N THR A 87 -19.14 -1.22 -0.89
CA THR A 87 -17.76 -0.83 -1.17
C THR A 87 -17.65 -0.31 -2.60
N ARG A 88 -16.82 0.69 -2.82
CA ARG A 88 -16.69 1.37 -4.11
C ARG A 88 -16.20 0.45 -5.22
N ILE A 89 -16.63 0.79 -6.45
CA ILE A 89 -16.07 0.24 -7.69
C ILE A 89 -15.36 1.40 -8.40
N ASN A 90 -14.06 1.27 -8.63
CA ASN A 90 -13.33 2.17 -9.51
C ASN A 90 -13.43 1.67 -10.94
N VAL A 91 -13.38 2.55 -11.93
CA VAL A 91 -13.45 2.20 -13.36
C VAL A 91 -12.17 2.69 -14.05
N PHE A 92 -11.47 1.78 -14.72
CA PHE A 92 -10.29 2.08 -15.52
C PHE A 92 -10.57 1.66 -16.96
N THR A 93 -10.70 2.63 -17.85
CA THR A 93 -10.99 2.35 -19.27
C THR A 93 -9.76 2.66 -20.12
N ARG A 94 -9.20 1.63 -20.74
CA ARG A 94 -8.12 1.74 -21.71
C ARG A 94 -8.68 1.77 -23.13
N VAL A 95 -8.42 2.85 -23.86
CA VAL A 95 -8.84 3.05 -25.25
C VAL A 95 -7.65 2.81 -26.16
N LEU A 96 -7.67 1.72 -26.92
CA LEU A 96 -6.50 1.22 -27.65
C LEU A 96 -6.11 2.13 -28.83
N ASP A 97 -7.07 2.59 -29.63
CA ASP A 97 -6.81 3.40 -30.83
C ASP A 97 -6.20 4.78 -30.48
N GLN A 98 -6.47 5.27 -29.29
CA GLN A 98 -5.96 6.56 -28.81
C GLN A 98 -4.77 6.40 -27.87
N ASN A 99 -4.50 5.19 -27.42
CA ASN A 99 -3.51 4.87 -26.37
C ASN A 99 -3.66 5.73 -25.10
N VAL A 100 -4.91 5.93 -24.67
CA VAL A 100 -5.26 6.70 -23.46
C VAL A 100 -5.93 5.80 -22.43
N GLU A 101 -5.83 6.21 -21.17
CA GLU A 101 -6.48 5.56 -20.04
C GLU A 101 -7.27 6.57 -19.23
N TYR A 102 -8.53 6.25 -18.97
CA TYR A 102 -9.39 6.99 -18.05
C TYR A 102 -9.45 6.28 -16.72
N LYS A 103 -9.29 7.03 -15.64
CA LYS A 103 -9.28 6.51 -14.26
C LYS A 103 -10.33 7.22 -13.43
N GLU A 104 -11.42 6.53 -13.16
CA GLU A 104 -12.51 7.04 -12.34
C GLU A 104 -12.45 6.36 -10.98
N VAL A 105 -12.05 7.13 -9.97
CA VAL A 105 -11.91 6.65 -8.59
C VAL A 105 -13.09 7.15 -7.77
N ASN A 106 -13.97 6.25 -7.41
CA ASN A 106 -15.19 6.55 -6.70
C ASN A 106 -14.96 6.71 -5.19
N PRO A 107 -15.80 7.50 -4.49
CA PRO A 107 -15.78 7.57 -3.04
C PRO A 107 -16.19 6.22 -2.42
N GLY A 108 -15.65 5.93 -1.24
CA GLY A 108 -16.06 4.77 -0.44
C GLY A 108 -17.42 4.96 0.23
N PRO A 109 -17.95 3.90 0.89
CA PRO A 109 -19.17 3.98 1.67
C PRO A 109 -19.04 4.93 2.86
N GLU A 110 -20.17 5.39 3.39
CA GLU A 110 -20.22 6.10 4.66
C GLU A 110 -20.00 5.13 5.81
N VAL A 111 -19.07 5.45 6.71
CA VAL A 111 -18.74 4.63 7.88
C VAL A 111 -19.10 5.38 9.16
N GLY A 112 -20.18 4.95 9.80
CA GLY A 112 -20.64 5.54 11.07
C GLY A 112 -19.66 5.30 12.22
N GLN A 113 -19.73 6.15 13.23
CA GLN A 113 -18.87 6.09 14.42
C GLN A 113 -18.98 4.74 15.15
N ASP A 114 -20.15 4.16 15.21
CA ASP A 114 -20.39 2.86 15.87
C ASP A 114 -19.58 1.71 15.23
N VAL A 115 -19.40 1.73 13.89
CA VAL A 115 -18.57 0.75 13.19
C VAL A 115 -17.10 1.03 13.41
N GLN A 116 -16.69 2.31 13.44
CA GLN A 116 -15.34 2.70 13.75
C GLN A 116 -14.93 2.24 15.15
N ASP A 117 -15.78 2.48 16.16
CA ASP A 117 -15.54 2.06 17.55
C ASP A 117 -15.44 0.53 17.68
N LYS A 118 -16.33 -0.21 16.99
CA LYS A 118 -16.27 -1.67 16.93
C LYS A 118 -14.97 -2.17 16.30
N PHE A 119 -14.45 -1.46 15.28
CA PHE A 119 -13.20 -1.85 14.65
C PHE A 119 -12.00 -1.59 15.56
N LEU A 120 -11.93 -0.45 16.25
CA LEU A 120 -10.90 -0.19 17.28
C LEU A 120 -10.95 -1.23 18.40
N LYS A 121 -12.16 -1.58 18.86
CA LYS A 121 -12.33 -2.65 19.85
C LYS A 121 -11.82 -3.98 19.33
N TYR A 122 -12.16 -4.34 18.08
CA TYR A 122 -11.64 -5.57 17.44
C TYR A 122 -10.11 -5.59 17.42
N LEU A 123 -9.46 -4.48 17.07
CA LEU A 123 -8.00 -4.38 17.09
C LEU A 123 -7.44 -4.57 18.51
N LYS A 124 -8.04 -3.91 19.51
CA LYS A 124 -7.66 -4.06 20.91
C LYS A 124 -7.76 -5.50 21.41
N ASP A 125 -8.83 -6.21 21.03
CA ASP A 125 -9.09 -7.58 21.49
C ASP A 125 -8.21 -8.61 20.76
N THR A 126 -7.82 -8.33 19.50
CA THR A 126 -7.16 -9.30 18.62
C THR A 126 -5.63 -9.20 18.62
N LEU A 127 -5.10 -7.97 18.57
CA LEU A 127 -3.66 -7.74 18.42
C LEU A 127 -2.87 -8.15 19.67
N LYS A 128 -1.72 -8.76 19.43
CA LYS A 128 -0.77 -9.23 20.47
C LYS A 128 0.61 -8.61 20.24
N ALA A 129 1.41 -8.58 21.28
CA ALA A 129 2.80 -8.15 21.18
C ALA A 129 3.54 -8.91 20.06
N ASP A 130 4.43 -8.22 19.37
CA ASP A 130 5.21 -8.70 18.22
C ASP A 130 4.41 -8.97 16.94
N ASP A 131 3.08 -8.77 16.94
CA ASP A 131 2.32 -8.72 15.68
C ASP A 131 2.79 -7.52 14.83
N THR A 132 2.51 -7.59 13.54
CA THR A 132 2.70 -6.46 12.61
C THR A 132 1.35 -6.03 12.08
N LEU A 133 1.02 -4.76 12.19
CA LEU A 133 -0.18 -4.15 11.62
C LEU A 133 0.22 -3.19 10.50
N ILE A 134 -0.26 -3.46 9.29
CA ILE A 134 -0.02 -2.64 8.11
C ILE A 134 -1.31 -1.91 7.77
N ILE A 135 -1.32 -0.60 7.86
CA ILE A 135 -2.43 0.23 7.40
C ILE A 135 -2.04 0.96 6.12
N SER A 136 -2.81 0.75 5.06
CA SER A 136 -2.47 1.29 3.74
C SER A 136 -3.70 1.84 3.02
N GLY A 137 -3.53 3.00 2.39
CA GLY A 137 -4.52 3.63 1.52
C GLY A 137 -5.26 4.79 2.16
N SER A 138 -6.34 5.19 1.49
CA SER A 138 -7.21 6.28 1.90
C SER A 138 -8.29 5.82 2.89
N PHE A 139 -9.03 6.78 3.42
CA PHE A 139 -10.16 6.54 4.31
C PHE A 139 -11.47 6.59 3.53
N SER A 140 -12.45 5.75 3.90
CA SER A 140 -13.83 5.88 3.45
C SER A 140 -14.48 7.13 4.04
N ARG A 141 -15.60 7.55 3.46
CA ARG A 141 -16.40 8.68 4.00
C ARG A 141 -16.76 8.41 5.46
N GLY A 142 -16.84 9.46 6.26
CA GLY A 142 -17.12 9.39 7.69
C GLY A 142 -15.90 9.04 8.56
N ILE A 143 -14.85 8.45 8.01
CA ILE A 143 -13.60 8.19 8.75
C ILE A 143 -12.69 9.42 8.62
N LYS A 144 -12.48 10.11 9.71
CA LYS A 144 -11.54 11.23 9.77
C LYS A 144 -10.09 10.73 9.82
N ALA A 145 -9.16 11.58 9.40
CA ALA A 145 -7.74 11.21 9.34
C ALA A 145 -7.16 10.85 10.73
N GLU A 146 -7.66 11.51 11.80
CA GLU A 146 -7.27 11.28 13.18
C GLU A 146 -7.54 9.84 13.67
N TYR A 147 -8.39 9.10 12.97
CA TYR A 147 -8.60 7.67 13.24
C TYR A 147 -7.32 6.85 13.14
N LEU A 148 -6.37 7.30 12.31
CA LEU A 148 -5.04 6.70 12.23
C LEU A 148 -4.27 6.82 13.54
N VAL A 149 -4.42 7.94 14.24
CA VAL A 149 -3.77 8.18 15.54
C VAL A 149 -4.33 7.24 16.61
N GLU A 150 -5.65 7.00 16.62
CA GLU A 150 -6.26 6.02 17.52
C GLU A 150 -5.74 4.61 17.29
N ILE A 151 -5.54 4.22 16.03
CA ILE A 151 -4.92 2.93 15.68
C ILE A 151 -3.45 2.89 16.15
N ALA A 152 -2.69 3.97 15.96
CA ALA A 152 -1.30 4.07 16.39
C ALA A 152 -1.17 3.93 17.91
N LYS A 153 -2.04 4.57 18.67
CA LYS A 153 -2.11 4.43 20.13
C LYS A 153 -2.33 2.98 20.55
N ILE A 154 -3.30 2.28 19.94
CA ILE A 154 -3.56 0.87 20.24
C ILE A 154 -2.32 -0.01 19.95
N THR A 155 -1.63 0.24 18.84
CA THR A 155 -0.45 -0.55 18.48
C THR A 155 0.71 -0.33 19.45
N ALA A 156 0.93 0.91 19.92
CA ALA A 156 1.92 1.23 20.93
C ALA A 156 1.61 0.55 22.27
N GLU A 157 0.37 0.66 22.77
CA GLU A 157 -0.09 0.00 24.00
C GLU A 157 0.10 -1.53 23.94
N LYS A 158 -0.10 -2.12 22.76
CA LYS A 158 -0.01 -3.57 22.54
C LYS A 158 1.40 -4.05 22.15
N LYS A 159 2.36 -3.16 21.96
CA LYS A 159 3.72 -3.46 21.44
C LYS A 159 3.67 -4.15 20.06
N VAL A 160 2.79 -3.67 19.19
CA VAL A 160 2.61 -4.14 17.81
C VAL A 160 3.43 -3.25 16.88
N LYS A 161 4.10 -3.84 15.89
CA LYS A 161 4.83 -3.10 14.86
C LYS A 161 3.84 -2.45 13.90
N LEU A 162 3.68 -1.12 13.99
CA LEU A 162 2.82 -0.36 13.09
C LEU A 162 3.57 0.04 11.83
N VAL A 163 2.99 -0.27 10.68
CA VAL A 163 3.47 0.10 9.34
C VAL A 163 2.40 0.95 8.66
N ILE A 164 2.77 2.13 8.17
CA ILE A 164 1.81 3.10 7.59
C ILE A 164 2.20 3.46 6.15
N ASP A 165 1.25 3.31 5.23
CA ASP A 165 1.31 3.79 3.84
C ASP A 165 0.10 4.68 3.56
N SER A 166 0.21 5.95 3.89
CA SER A 166 -0.84 6.96 3.69
C SER A 166 -0.24 8.28 3.25
N SER A 167 -0.92 8.96 2.33
CA SER A 167 -0.55 10.31 1.86
C SER A 167 -1.03 11.42 2.80
N SER A 168 -1.80 11.10 3.83
CA SER A 168 -2.32 12.09 4.79
C SER A 168 -1.22 12.59 5.70
N LYS A 169 -1.13 13.92 5.92
CA LYS A 169 -0.22 14.51 6.89
C LYS A 169 -0.43 14.06 8.34
N VAL A 170 -1.58 13.50 8.65
CA VAL A 170 -1.87 12.93 9.98
C VAL A 170 -0.90 11.82 10.39
N VAL A 171 -0.13 11.27 9.44
CA VAL A 171 0.96 10.33 9.77
C VAL A 171 1.99 10.96 10.71
N LEU A 172 2.15 12.29 10.69
CA LEU A 172 3.06 13.01 11.58
C LEU A 172 2.58 12.95 13.05
N ASP A 173 1.27 12.93 13.27
CA ASP A 173 0.68 12.84 14.61
C ASP A 173 0.79 11.41 15.19
N THR A 174 1.16 10.42 14.36
CA THR A 174 1.41 9.05 14.82
C THR A 174 2.82 8.84 15.33
N LEU A 175 3.74 9.78 15.11
CA LEU A 175 5.18 9.61 15.41
C LEU A 175 5.45 9.45 16.92
N GLU A 176 4.66 10.07 17.79
CA GLU A 176 4.75 9.89 19.24
C GLU A 176 4.51 8.44 19.68
N TYR A 177 3.78 7.64 18.86
CA TYR A 177 3.51 6.22 19.09
C TYR A 177 4.56 5.29 18.44
N GLN A 178 5.66 5.83 17.94
CA GLN A 178 6.83 5.13 17.42
C GLN A 178 6.52 4.07 16.34
N PRO A 179 5.86 4.42 15.23
CA PRO A 179 5.57 3.48 14.17
C PRO A 179 6.87 2.82 13.67
N TYR A 180 6.77 1.51 13.39
CA TYR A 180 7.91 0.71 12.91
C TYR A 180 8.39 1.18 11.53
N LEU A 181 7.46 1.56 10.64
CA LEU A 181 7.79 2.00 9.29
C LEU A 181 6.75 2.94 8.72
N LEU A 182 7.20 4.03 8.13
CA LEU A 182 6.43 4.87 7.20
C LEU A 182 6.92 4.61 5.78
N LYS A 183 5.96 4.51 4.81
CA LYS A 183 6.32 4.35 3.40
C LYS A 183 5.73 5.49 2.54
N PRO A 184 6.28 6.69 2.52
CA PRO A 184 5.93 7.71 1.54
C PRO A 184 6.58 7.43 0.17
N ASN A 185 6.05 8.06 -0.89
CA ASN A 185 6.84 8.37 -2.07
C ASN A 185 7.56 9.71 -1.86
N ASP A 186 8.40 10.13 -2.82
CA ASP A 186 9.17 11.39 -2.75
C ASP A 186 8.25 12.62 -2.64
N GLN A 187 7.14 12.65 -3.36
CA GLN A 187 6.16 13.73 -3.33
C GLN A 187 5.41 13.78 -1.99
N GLU A 188 4.99 12.63 -1.47
CA GLU A 188 4.34 12.51 -0.16
C GLU A 188 5.31 12.94 0.95
N LEU A 189 6.59 12.52 0.87
CA LEU A 189 7.61 12.95 1.82
C LEU A 189 7.80 14.46 1.80
N ALA A 190 7.88 15.07 0.61
CA ALA A 190 7.96 16.51 0.46
C ALA A 190 6.72 17.22 1.06
N SER A 191 5.52 16.69 0.78
CA SER A 191 4.27 17.26 1.25
C SER A 191 4.12 17.24 2.77
N PHE A 192 4.71 16.27 3.47
CA PHE A 192 4.71 16.22 4.94
C PHE A 192 5.40 17.44 5.56
N PHE A 193 6.32 18.05 4.83
CA PHE A 193 7.08 19.25 5.24
C PHE A 193 6.70 20.50 4.46
N ASP A 194 5.54 20.53 3.79
CA ASP A 194 5.04 21.67 2.99
C ASP A 194 5.99 22.09 1.84
N LEU A 195 6.75 21.15 1.30
CA LEU A 195 7.64 21.36 0.18
C LEU A 195 6.97 20.93 -1.13
N ASN A 196 7.14 21.76 -2.18
CA ASN A 196 6.60 21.50 -3.53
C ASN A 196 7.73 21.33 -4.56
N GLU A 197 8.91 20.90 -4.13
CA GLU A 197 10.09 20.72 -4.96
C GLU A 197 10.45 19.25 -5.13
N LYS A 198 11.16 18.93 -6.20
CA LYS A 198 11.74 17.60 -6.39
C LYS A 198 12.88 17.41 -5.39
N LEU A 199 12.82 16.30 -4.63
CA LEU A 199 13.82 16.01 -3.62
C LEU A 199 15.05 15.34 -4.26
N ASP A 200 16.24 15.80 -3.91
CA ASP A 200 17.49 15.07 -4.13
C ASP A 200 17.76 14.06 -3.00
N GLN A 201 18.80 13.24 -3.15
CA GLN A 201 19.14 12.21 -2.15
C GLN A 201 19.42 12.83 -0.76
N LYS A 202 20.13 13.96 -0.70
CA LYS A 202 20.47 14.63 0.57
C LYS A 202 19.21 15.09 1.28
N LYS A 203 18.29 15.68 0.53
CA LYS A 203 17.02 16.17 1.09
C LYS A 203 16.11 15.02 1.54
N ILE A 204 16.07 13.91 0.79
CA ILE A 204 15.35 12.70 1.21
C ILE A 204 15.88 12.19 2.55
N ILE A 205 17.21 12.09 2.71
CA ILE A 205 17.85 11.67 3.97
C ILE A 205 17.49 12.65 5.10
N GLU A 206 17.63 13.96 4.86
CA GLU A 206 17.30 15.00 5.84
C GLU A 206 15.88 14.86 6.35
N LEU A 207 14.90 14.80 5.44
CA LEU A 207 13.48 14.73 5.79
C LEU A 207 13.13 13.40 6.47
N ALA A 208 13.64 12.28 5.98
CA ALA A 208 13.45 10.98 6.62
C ALA A 208 14.05 10.95 8.04
N ARG A 209 15.23 11.55 8.26
CA ARG A 209 15.85 11.68 9.58
C ARG A 209 15.01 12.54 10.53
N LYS A 210 14.31 13.56 10.05
CA LYS A 210 13.36 14.34 10.86
C LYS A 210 12.21 13.45 11.36
N LEU A 211 11.63 12.61 10.49
CA LEU A 211 10.59 11.64 10.88
C LEU A 211 11.10 10.64 11.92
N ILE A 212 12.34 10.16 11.75
CA ILE A 212 12.99 9.23 12.68
C ILE A 212 13.23 9.91 14.03
N SER A 213 13.74 11.13 14.04
CA SER A 213 13.97 11.90 15.26
C SER A 213 12.67 12.21 16.01
N ALA A 214 11.54 12.29 15.28
CA ALA A 214 10.22 12.47 15.86
C ALA A 214 9.56 11.16 16.33
N GLY A 215 10.19 9.98 16.11
CA GLY A 215 9.74 8.71 16.68
C GLY A 215 9.62 7.55 15.69
N CYS A 216 9.56 7.77 14.37
CA CYS A 216 9.52 6.67 13.41
C CYS A 216 10.82 5.85 13.45
N GLN A 217 10.70 4.51 13.35
CA GLN A 217 11.90 3.65 13.38
C GLN A 217 12.56 3.50 12.01
N ASN A 218 11.77 3.43 10.93
CA ASN A 218 12.25 3.27 9.56
C ASN A 218 11.38 4.08 8.60
N VAL A 219 12.01 4.64 7.56
CA VAL A 219 11.32 5.31 6.45
C VAL A 219 11.74 4.65 5.15
N LEU A 220 10.78 4.04 4.43
CA LEU A 220 10.95 3.46 3.11
C LEU A 220 10.39 4.42 2.08
N VAL A 221 11.24 5.10 1.32
CA VAL A 221 10.82 6.10 0.33
C VAL A 221 10.82 5.47 -1.06
N SER A 222 9.68 5.41 -1.74
CA SER A 222 9.61 5.00 -3.14
C SER A 222 9.93 6.19 -4.06
N LEU A 223 10.80 5.96 -5.07
CA LEU A 223 11.35 6.99 -5.95
C LEU A 223 11.01 6.74 -7.43
N GLY A 224 9.96 5.98 -7.69
CA GLY A 224 9.53 5.63 -9.04
C GLY A 224 10.64 4.94 -9.84
N GLU A 225 10.98 5.48 -11.01
CA GLU A 225 12.04 4.97 -11.89
C GLU A 225 13.45 5.08 -11.30
N ASN A 226 13.63 5.85 -10.23
CA ASN A 226 14.90 5.99 -9.52
C ASN A 226 15.08 4.93 -8.40
N GLY A 227 14.11 4.04 -8.21
CA GLY A 227 14.19 2.96 -7.24
C GLY A 227 13.57 3.27 -5.89
N ALA A 228 14.29 3.06 -4.80
CA ALA A 228 13.81 3.34 -3.45
C ALA A 228 14.96 3.60 -2.46
N ALA A 229 14.63 4.26 -1.37
CA ALA A 229 15.53 4.49 -0.25
C ALA A 229 14.95 3.90 1.04
N LEU A 230 15.81 3.36 1.88
CA LEU A 230 15.48 2.94 3.25
C LEU A 230 16.38 3.69 4.21
N ILE A 231 15.78 4.49 5.08
CA ILE A 231 16.48 5.27 6.10
C ILE A 231 16.02 4.81 7.48
N ASN A 232 16.96 4.58 8.38
CA ASN A 232 16.72 4.37 9.79
C ASN A 232 17.68 5.21 10.63
N LYS A 233 17.77 4.96 11.95
CA LYS A 233 18.63 5.73 12.85
C LYS A 233 20.10 5.67 12.43
N ASP A 234 20.57 4.49 12.02
CA ASP A 234 21.99 4.22 11.82
C ASP A 234 22.40 4.30 10.35
N HIS A 235 21.51 3.96 9.42
CA HIS A 235 21.83 3.75 8.01
C HIS A 235 20.91 4.53 7.06
N ALA A 236 21.42 4.84 5.88
CA ALA A 236 20.65 5.34 4.73
C ALA A 236 21.06 4.53 3.48
N TYR A 237 20.17 3.65 3.03
CA TYR A 237 20.38 2.81 1.85
C TYR A 237 19.58 3.33 0.66
N PHE A 238 20.22 3.37 -0.51
CA PHE A 238 19.57 3.65 -1.79
C PHE A 238 19.77 2.49 -2.75
N GLY A 239 18.67 2.04 -3.37
CA GLY A 239 18.68 1.04 -4.43
C GLY A 239 18.11 1.65 -5.70
N ASN A 240 18.81 1.47 -6.85
CA ASN A 240 18.29 1.86 -8.15
C ASN A 240 17.15 0.95 -8.60
N ALA A 241 16.26 1.45 -9.47
CA ALA A 241 15.33 0.60 -10.20
C ALA A 241 16.02 -0.01 -11.45
N PRO A 242 15.65 -1.21 -11.87
CA PRO A 242 16.03 -1.76 -13.16
C PRO A 242 15.29 -1.02 -14.28
N LYS A 243 15.87 -1.02 -15.48
CA LYS A 243 15.20 -0.44 -16.65
C LYS A 243 14.06 -1.35 -17.09
N ILE A 244 12.84 -0.82 -17.09
CA ILE A 244 11.64 -1.54 -17.51
C ILE A 244 10.82 -0.69 -18.49
N GLN A 245 10.01 -1.36 -19.31
CA GLN A 245 8.88 -0.72 -19.96
C GLN A 245 7.68 -0.80 -19.01
N ALA A 246 7.30 0.30 -18.41
CA ALA A 246 6.16 0.36 -17.51
C ALA A 246 4.85 0.17 -18.30
N LEU A 247 4.03 -0.79 -17.89
CA LEU A 247 2.69 -1.03 -18.42
C LEU A 247 1.60 -0.47 -17.49
N ASN A 248 1.77 -0.69 -16.18
CA ASN A 248 0.83 -0.21 -15.17
C ASN A 248 1.55 -0.07 -13.82
N THR A 249 1.66 1.14 -13.30
CA THR A 249 2.32 1.40 -12.01
C THR A 249 1.42 1.21 -10.79
N ALA A 250 0.11 0.94 -10.99
CA ALA A 250 -0.81 0.68 -9.89
C ALA A 250 -0.39 -0.58 -9.11
N GLY A 251 -0.41 -0.47 -7.78
CA GLY A 251 0.00 -1.56 -6.89
C GLY A 251 1.51 -1.78 -6.74
N ALA A 252 2.37 -1.05 -7.48
CA ALA A 252 3.83 -1.18 -7.34
C ALA A 252 4.31 -0.76 -5.93
N GLY A 253 3.75 0.31 -5.38
CA GLY A 253 4.02 0.75 -4.00
C GLY A 253 3.55 -0.25 -2.95
N ASP A 254 2.38 -0.88 -3.17
CA ASP A 254 1.83 -1.92 -2.29
C ASP A 254 2.69 -3.18 -2.35
N THR A 255 3.16 -3.52 -3.55
CA THR A 255 4.09 -4.63 -3.79
C THR A 255 5.43 -4.39 -3.10
N MET A 256 5.98 -3.18 -3.21
CA MET A 256 7.20 -2.78 -2.50
C MET A 256 7.04 -2.97 -1.00
N LEU A 257 5.97 -2.43 -0.42
CA LEU A 257 5.69 -2.52 1.01
C LEU A 257 5.52 -3.97 1.46
N GLY A 258 4.65 -4.73 0.79
CA GLY A 258 4.37 -6.12 1.12
C GLY A 258 5.63 -6.99 1.04
N THR A 259 6.46 -6.78 0.00
CA THR A 259 7.72 -7.51 -0.18
C THR A 259 8.74 -7.12 0.91
N PHE A 260 8.91 -5.83 1.19
CA PHE A 260 9.83 -5.37 2.23
C PHE A 260 9.48 -5.97 3.60
N ILE A 261 8.23 -5.83 4.03
CA ILE A 261 7.77 -6.38 5.32
C ILE A 261 7.86 -7.91 5.32
N GLY A 262 7.53 -8.55 4.19
CA GLY A 262 7.67 -9.99 4.03
C GLY A 262 9.11 -10.48 4.21
N GLU A 263 10.09 -9.83 3.59
CA GLU A 263 11.51 -10.16 3.75
C GLU A 263 12.01 -9.89 5.18
N LYS A 264 11.59 -8.77 5.80
CA LYS A 264 11.91 -8.46 7.20
C LYS A 264 11.32 -9.50 8.16
N SER A 265 10.14 -10.04 7.88
CA SER A 265 9.56 -11.12 8.70
C SER A 265 10.34 -12.44 8.63
N LYS A 266 11.14 -12.63 7.56
CA LYS A 266 12.09 -13.73 7.37
C LYS A 266 13.50 -13.40 7.89
N ALA A 267 13.66 -12.34 8.67
CA ALA A 267 14.93 -11.86 9.24
C ALA A 267 16.01 -11.51 8.19
N LYS A 268 15.61 -11.12 6.97
CA LYS A 268 16.55 -10.64 5.96
C LYS A 268 17.15 -9.28 6.34
N SER A 269 18.38 -9.02 5.89
CA SER A 269 19.03 -7.72 6.07
C SER A 269 18.24 -6.60 5.38
N ASP A 270 18.43 -5.36 5.81
CA ASP A 270 17.78 -4.19 5.24
C ASP A 270 18.08 -4.04 3.74
N THR A 271 19.33 -4.24 3.35
CA THR A 271 19.77 -4.18 1.95
C THR A 271 19.13 -5.27 1.09
N ALA A 272 19.06 -6.51 1.59
CA ALA A 272 18.42 -7.60 0.88
C ALA A 272 16.90 -7.38 0.74
N ALA A 273 16.24 -6.92 1.81
CA ALA A 273 14.82 -6.62 1.81
C ALA A 273 14.48 -5.46 0.85
N LEU A 274 15.28 -4.38 0.86
CA LEU A 274 15.13 -3.26 -0.06
C LEU A 274 15.30 -3.71 -1.52
N LYS A 275 16.35 -4.49 -1.81
CA LYS A 275 16.62 -5.02 -3.14
C LYS A 275 15.46 -5.86 -3.67
N SER A 276 14.94 -6.79 -2.88
CA SER A 276 13.78 -7.62 -3.23
C SER A 276 12.52 -6.78 -3.44
N ALA A 277 12.29 -5.76 -2.59
CA ALA A 277 11.14 -4.88 -2.68
C ALA A 277 11.14 -4.05 -3.97
N ILE A 278 12.30 -3.51 -4.38
CA ILE A 278 12.46 -2.79 -5.65
C ILE A 278 12.22 -3.74 -6.82
N ALA A 279 12.80 -4.95 -6.81
CA ALA A 279 12.62 -5.93 -7.88
C ALA A 279 11.14 -6.32 -8.06
N ALA A 280 10.43 -6.61 -6.97
CA ALA A 280 9.03 -6.98 -7.01
C ALA A 280 8.12 -5.81 -7.47
N ALA A 281 8.40 -4.59 -7.03
CA ALA A 281 7.70 -3.40 -7.50
C ALA A 281 7.90 -3.16 -8.99
N SER A 282 9.11 -3.36 -9.50
CA SER A 282 9.44 -3.24 -10.92
C SER A 282 8.75 -4.33 -11.77
N ASP A 283 8.67 -5.57 -11.26
CA ASP A 283 7.91 -6.63 -11.92
C ASP A 283 6.41 -6.29 -11.98
N THR A 284 5.82 -5.77 -10.90
CA THR A 284 4.44 -5.27 -10.90
C THR A 284 4.25 -4.17 -11.94
N ALA A 285 5.14 -3.17 -11.99
CA ALA A 285 5.03 -2.05 -12.92
C ALA A 285 5.17 -2.46 -14.39
N SER A 286 5.83 -3.58 -14.70
CA SER A 286 6.06 -4.07 -16.05
C SER A 286 4.97 -5.01 -16.60
N ARG A 287 3.88 -5.21 -15.87
CA ARG A 287 2.84 -6.19 -16.21
C ARG A 287 1.43 -5.73 -15.87
N SER A 288 0.43 -6.47 -16.32
CA SER A 288 -0.94 -6.39 -15.81
C SER A 288 -1.02 -7.12 -14.48
N GLY A 289 -1.46 -6.45 -13.41
CA GLY A 289 -1.61 -7.00 -12.06
C GLY A 289 -0.31 -7.11 -11.26
N LEU A 290 -0.41 -7.70 -10.07
CA LEU A 290 0.68 -7.79 -9.10
C LEU A 290 1.73 -8.84 -9.51
N THR A 291 2.97 -8.64 -9.08
CA THR A 291 4.13 -9.52 -9.32
C THR A 291 3.85 -11.01 -9.15
N ASP A 292 4.47 -11.85 -9.96
CA ASP A 292 4.55 -13.31 -9.78
C ASP A 292 5.84 -13.76 -9.10
N PHE A 293 6.64 -12.81 -8.62
CA PHE A 293 7.94 -13.06 -7.99
C PHE A 293 8.97 -13.77 -8.86
N LYS A 294 8.90 -13.61 -10.20
CA LYS A 294 9.97 -14.01 -11.12
C LYS A 294 11.00 -12.89 -11.21
N LEU A 295 11.80 -12.74 -10.14
CA LEU A 295 12.59 -11.54 -9.90
C LEU A 295 14.04 -11.62 -10.40
N GLU A 296 14.52 -12.76 -10.89
CA GLU A 296 15.94 -13.04 -11.17
C GLU A 296 16.55 -12.00 -12.14
N LYS A 297 15.80 -11.59 -13.17
CA LYS A 297 16.27 -10.60 -14.15
C LYS A 297 16.44 -9.22 -13.53
N TYR A 298 15.50 -8.80 -12.65
CA TYR A 298 15.53 -7.50 -12.00
C TYR A 298 16.61 -7.44 -10.91
N LEU A 299 16.75 -8.49 -10.12
CA LEU A 299 17.73 -8.57 -9.04
C LEU A 299 19.17 -8.41 -9.52
N LYS A 300 19.49 -8.80 -10.78
CA LYS A 300 20.82 -8.64 -11.36
C LYS A 300 21.18 -7.17 -11.63
N GLU A 301 20.20 -6.32 -11.91
CA GLU A 301 20.39 -4.91 -12.26
C GLU A 301 20.33 -3.97 -11.04
N ILE A 302 19.80 -4.46 -9.90
CA ILE A 302 19.64 -3.64 -8.71
C ILE A 302 20.89 -3.69 -7.85
N GLN A 303 21.44 -2.51 -7.59
CA GLN A 303 22.52 -2.30 -6.65
C GLN A 303 22.00 -1.46 -5.49
N VAL A 304 22.28 -1.90 -4.27
CA VAL A 304 21.94 -1.15 -3.05
C VAL A 304 23.23 -0.67 -2.43
N SER A 305 23.34 0.62 -2.24
CA SER A 305 24.49 1.29 -1.62
C SER A 305 24.08 2.03 -0.37
N GLU A 306 24.99 2.10 0.58
CA GLU A 306 24.85 2.93 1.77
C GLU A 306 25.42 4.33 1.46
N ILE A 307 24.66 5.37 1.80
CA ILE A 307 25.07 6.77 1.71
C ILE A 307 25.46 7.23 3.10
N LYS A 308 26.72 7.68 3.23
CA LYS A 308 27.30 8.19 4.46
C LYS A 308 26.92 9.64 4.72
#